data_09ecae43e1b2963a5378b20b355be935
#
_entry.id   09ecae43e1b2963a5378b20b355be935
#
_cell.length_a   1.000
_cell.length_b   1.000
_cell.length_c   1.000
_cell.angle_alpha   90.00
_cell.angle_beta   90.00
_cell.angle_gamma   90.00
#
_symmetry.space_group_name_H-M   'P 1'
#
loop_
_entity.id
_entity.type
_entity.pdbx_description
1 polymer ?
#
loop_
_entity_poly.entity_id
_entity_poly.type
_entity_poly.pdbx_seq_one_letter_code
_entity_poly.pdbx_strand_id
1 'polypeptide(L)'
;MKNVYFLSDAHLGSRAIEHGRTQERRLVNFLDSIKHKASAVYLLGDMFDFWYEFKTVVPKGYTRFLGKLSELADIGVEVHFFTGNHDIWCGDYLTRECGVIMHREPLTTEIYGKEFYLAHGDGLGDPDKKFKFLRSMFHSEFLQTLFSAIHPRWSMELGLNWAKHSRLKRVDGKEPDYMGEDKEFLVLYTKEYLKSHPNINYFIYGHRHIELDLMLSATARVTILGDWINYFSYAVFA
;
A
#
# COMPACT_ATOMS: atom_id res chain seq x y z
N MET A 1 17.26 11.45 16.84
CA MET A 1 16.18 10.46 16.79
C MET A 1 16.18 9.86 15.38
N LYS A 2 15.85 8.60 15.18
CA LYS A 2 15.71 8.04 13.84
C LYS A 2 14.31 8.36 13.30
N ASN A 3 14.17 8.45 12.00
CA ASN A 3 12.90 8.83 11.36
C ASN A 3 12.02 7.59 11.05
N VAL A 4 10.72 7.81 10.95
CA VAL A 4 9.75 6.84 10.43
C VAL A 4 9.28 7.29 9.05
N TYR A 5 9.28 6.38 8.07
CA TYR A 5 8.94 6.67 6.68
C TYR A 5 7.68 5.93 6.27
N PHE A 6 6.84 6.57 5.47
CA PHE A 6 5.58 6.02 4.96
C PHE A 6 5.54 6.15 3.44
N LEU A 7 5.26 5.04 2.75
CA LEU A 7 5.15 4.93 1.29
C LEU A 7 3.95 4.06 0.92
N SER A 8 3.44 4.23 -0.29
CA SER A 8 2.39 3.37 -0.83
C SER A 8 2.40 3.34 -2.36
N ASP A 9 1.57 2.48 -2.96
CA ASP A 9 1.19 2.54 -4.37
C ASP A 9 2.38 2.52 -5.35
N ALA A 10 3.32 1.59 -5.15
CA ALA A 10 4.44 1.40 -6.07
C ALA A 10 4.06 0.56 -7.29
N HIS A 11 3.06 -0.32 -7.17
CA HIS A 11 2.59 -1.18 -8.24
C HIS A 11 3.69 -1.82 -9.08
N LEU A 12 4.69 -2.36 -8.39
CA LEU A 12 5.80 -3.05 -9.04
C LEU A 12 5.30 -4.19 -9.93
N GLY A 13 5.86 -4.28 -11.12
CA GLY A 13 5.48 -5.30 -12.11
C GLY A 13 4.26 -4.95 -12.96
N SER A 14 3.72 -3.73 -12.85
CA SER A 14 2.61 -3.29 -13.67
C SER A 14 2.93 -3.34 -15.16
N ARG A 15 2.03 -3.95 -15.91
CA ARG A 15 2.10 -4.02 -17.39
C ARG A 15 1.65 -2.72 -18.06
N ALA A 16 1.10 -1.79 -17.30
CA ALA A 16 0.70 -0.49 -17.79
C ALA A 16 1.80 0.57 -17.63
N ILE A 17 2.86 0.25 -16.90
CA ILE A 17 3.97 1.16 -16.64
C ILE A 17 5.14 0.80 -17.56
N GLU A 18 5.53 1.73 -18.41
CA GLU A 18 6.79 1.64 -19.16
C GLU A 18 7.97 1.70 -18.17
N HIS A 19 9.03 0.96 -18.43
CA HIS A 19 10.23 1.00 -17.60
C HIS A 19 10.09 0.53 -16.12
N GLY A 20 9.24 -0.46 -15.83
CA GLY A 20 9.02 -0.99 -14.46
C GLY A 20 10.30 -1.37 -13.69
N ARG A 21 11.38 -1.79 -14.37
CA ARG A 21 12.68 -2.01 -13.72
C ARG A 21 13.35 -0.73 -13.24
N THR A 22 13.14 0.38 -13.92
CA THR A 22 13.66 1.70 -13.50
C THR A 22 12.91 2.17 -12.27
N GLN A 23 11.60 1.96 -12.22
CA GLN A 23 10.76 2.24 -11.05
C GLN A 23 11.22 1.42 -9.84
N GLU A 24 11.39 0.10 -9.98
CA GLU A 24 11.92 -0.75 -8.90
C GLU A 24 13.27 -0.24 -8.38
N ARG A 25 14.21 0.10 -9.28
CA ARG A 25 15.50 0.65 -8.88
C ARG A 25 15.39 1.98 -8.15
N ARG A 26 14.48 2.86 -8.56
CA ARG A 26 14.24 4.16 -7.91
C ARG A 26 13.78 3.96 -6.48
N LEU A 27 12.79 3.07 -6.27
CA LEU A 27 12.30 2.71 -4.94
C LEU A 27 13.42 2.11 -4.08
N VAL A 28 14.17 1.16 -4.61
CA VAL A 28 15.30 0.52 -3.90
C VAL A 28 16.38 1.54 -3.54
N ASN A 29 16.72 2.45 -4.44
CA ASN A 29 17.71 3.51 -4.17
C ASN A 29 17.22 4.47 -3.09
N PHE A 30 15.92 4.80 -3.07
CA PHE A 30 15.35 5.60 -2.00
C PHE A 30 15.46 4.88 -0.65
N LEU A 31 15.03 3.62 -0.57
CA LEU A 31 15.12 2.80 0.65
C LEU A 31 16.59 2.68 1.12
N ASP A 32 17.54 2.54 0.18
CA ASP A 32 18.97 2.55 0.50
C ASP A 32 19.43 3.87 1.12
N SER A 33 18.95 4.99 0.59
CA SER A 33 19.34 6.34 1.06
C SER A 33 18.86 6.65 2.48
N ILE A 34 17.80 5.98 2.94
CA ILE A 34 17.20 6.20 4.26
C ILE A 34 17.60 5.14 5.29
N LYS A 35 18.18 4.01 4.90
CA LYS A 35 18.39 2.83 5.75
C LYS A 35 19.09 3.08 7.08
N HIS A 36 20.03 4.03 7.13
CA HIS A 36 20.72 4.38 8.38
C HIS A 36 20.00 5.46 9.20
N LYS A 37 19.01 6.13 8.61
CA LYS A 37 18.21 7.19 9.24
C LYS A 37 16.85 6.68 9.73
N ALA A 38 16.38 5.57 9.18
CA ALA A 38 15.09 4.99 9.51
C ALA A 38 15.13 4.19 10.81
N SER A 39 14.11 4.31 11.65
CA SER A 39 13.75 3.34 12.68
C SER A 39 12.71 2.36 12.16
N ALA A 40 11.77 2.84 11.35
CA ALA A 40 10.74 2.04 10.72
C ALA A 40 10.39 2.57 9.32
N VAL A 41 9.91 1.66 8.47
CA VAL A 41 9.36 1.96 7.14
C VAL A 41 7.99 1.29 7.06
N TYR A 42 6.97 2.08 6.81
CA TYR A 42 5.59 1.63 6.60
C TYR A 42 5.24 1.66 5.11
N LEU A 43 5.06 0.49 4.52
CA LEU A 43 4.61 0.29 3.15
C LEU A 43 3.09 0.09 3.18
N LEU A 44 2.33 1.13 2.86
CA LEU A 44 0.88 1.17 3.07
C LEU A 44 0.08 0.59 1.88
N GLY A 45 0.49 -0.58 1.37
CA GLY A 45 -0.23 -1.36 0.39
C GLY A 45 0.03 -0.97 -1.07
N ASP A 46 -0.44 -1.84 -1.96
CA ASP A 46 -0.27 -1.73 -3.40
C ASP A 46 1.20 -1.57 -3.85
N MET A 47 2.10 -2.25 -3.12
CA MET A 47 3.52 -2.28 -3.49
C MET A 47 3.75 -3.12 -4.75
N PHE A 48 2.93 -4.15 -4.95
CA PHE A 48 2.90 -4.96 -6.17
C PHE A 48 1.62 -4.68 -6.96
N ASP A 49 1.71 -4.67 -8.30
CA ASP A 49 0.53 -4.50 -9.17
C ASP A 49 -0.40 -5.73 -9.14
N PHE A 50 0.16 -6.88 -8.87
CA PHE A 50 -0.56 -8.12 -8.56
C PHE A 50 0.38 -9.10 -7.84
N TRP A 51 -0.06 -9.63 -6.70
CA TRP A 51 0.64 -10.68 -5.96
C TRP A 51 -0.35 -11.77 -5.58
N TYR A 52 0.00 -13.01 -5.88
CA TYR A 52 -0.68 -14.19 -5.38
C TYR A 52 0.35 -15.20 -4.90
N GLU A 53 0.26 -15.61 -3.66
CA GLU A 53 1.15 -16.58 -3.05
C GLU A 53 0.54 -17.96 -3.12
N PHE A 54 1.14 -18.83 -3.93
CA PHE A 54 0.79 -20.25 -3.96
C PHE A 54 1.51 -20.98 -2.83
N LYS A 55 1.07 -22.21 -2.53
CA LYS A 55 1.67 -23.00 -1.44
C LYS A 55 3.19 -23.17 -1.57
N THR A 56 3.72 -23.27 -2.79
CA THR A 56 5.15 -23.55 -3.05
C THR A 56 5.75 -22.64 -4.12
N VAL A 57 4.99 -21.63 -4.60
CA VAL A 57 5.43 -20.76 -5.69
C VAL A 57 4.98 -19.33 -5.40
N VAL A 58 5.90 -18.39 -5.56
CA VAL A 58 5.64 -16.95 -5.50
C VAL A 58 5.85 -16.29 -6.87
N PRO A 59 5.30 -15.10 -7.12
CA PRO A 59 5.57 -14.35 -8.34
C PRO A 59 7.06 -14.12 -8.56
N LYS A 60 7.53 -14.34 -9.77
CA LYS A 60 8.93 -14.10 -10.13
C LYS A 60 9.19 -12.62 -10.38
N GLY A 61 10.37 -12.17 -10.04
CA GLY A 61 10.80 -10.78 -10.16
C GLY A 61 11.00 -10.14 -8.78
N TYR A 62 11.04 -8.83 -8.76
CA TYR A 62 11.14 -8.02 -7.54
C TYR A 62 12.37 -8.30 -6.66
N THR A 63 13.37 -8.99 -7.19
CA THR A 63 14.54 -9.47 -6.43
C THR A 63 15.28 -8.34 -5.70
N ARG A 64 15.36 -7.16 -6.32
CA ARG A 64 16.02 -6.01 -5.71
C ARG A 64 15.20 -5.44 -4.56
N PHE A 65 13.90 -5.32 -4.76
CA PHE A 65 12.99 -4.79 -3.75
C PHE A 65 12.89 -5.75 -2.56
N LEU A 66 12.67 -7.04 -2.80
CA LEU A 66 12.62 -8.06 -1.75
C LEU A 66 13.95 -8.13 -0.98
N GLY A 67 15.08 -8.14 -1.68
CA GLY A 67 16.40 -8.11 -1.03
C GLY A 67 16.64 -6.83 -0.23
N LYS A 68 16.09 -5.69 -0.64
CA LYS A 68 16.18 -4.44 0.13
C LYS A 68 15.33 -4.49 1.39
N LEU A 69 14.14 -5.12 1.37
CA LEU A 69 13.33 -5.32 2.56
C LEU A 69 14.08 -6.20 3.57
N SER A 70 14.69 -7.31 3.10
CA SER A 70 15.52 -8.19 3.93
C SER A 70 16.69 -7.42 4.54
N GLU A 71 17.43 -6.65 3.74
CA GLU A 71 18.56 -5.84 4.23
C GLU A 71 18.13 -4.85 5.32
N LEU A 72 16.98 -4.18 5.15
CA LEU A 72 16.45 -3.25 6.15
C LEU A 72 16.12 -3.98 7.46
N ALA A 73 15.44 -5.12 7.38
CA ALA A 73 15.13 -5.94 8.54
C ALA A 73 16.40 -6.44 9.24
N ASP A 74 17.38 -6.92 8.50
CA ASP A 74 18.66 -7.45 9.02
C ASP A 74 19.47 -6.39 9.79
N ILE A 75 19.37 -5.11 9.40
CA ILE A 75 20.03 -4.00 10.09
C ILE A 75 19.18 -3.38 11.21
N GLY A 76 18.02 -3.99 11.53
CA GLY A 76 17.14 -3.60 12.63
C GLY A 76 16.21 -2.43 12.32
N VAL A 77 15.90 -2.17 11.06
CA VAL A 77 14.80 -1.27 10.65
C VAL A 77 13.51 -2.09 10.60
N GLU A 78 12.49 -1.68 11.36
CA GLU A 78 11.19 -2.32 11.29
C GLU A 78 10.52 -2.03 9.94
N VAL A 79 10.21 -3.06 9.18
CA VAL A 79 9.54 -2.94 7.89
C VAL A 79 8.11 -3.44 8.03
N HIS A 80 7.15 -2.54 8.05
CA HIS A 80 5.72 -2.83 8.10
C HIS A 80 5.15 -2.85 6.69
N PHE A 81 4.44 -3.91 6.35
CA PHE A 81 3.84 -4.08 5.03
C PHE A 81 2.32 -4.28 5.17
N PHE A 82 1.55 -3.32 4.67
CA PHE A 82 0.11 -3.42 4.58
C PHE A 82 -0.29 -4.03 3.25
N THR A 83 -1.30 -4.87 3.25
CA THR A 83 -1.91 -5.29 1.99
C THR A 83 -2.82 -4.19 1.47
N GLY A 84 -2.70 -3.90 0.17
CA GLY A 84 -3.67 -3.11 -0.58
C GLY A 84 -4.60 -4.02 -1.40
N ASN A 85 -5.40 -3.43 -2.26
CA ASN A 85 -6.34 -4.20 -3.09
C ASN A 85 -5.66 -4.96 -4.25
N HIS A 86 -4.43 -4.62 -4.62
CA HIS A 86 -3.65 -5.28 -5.65
C HIS A 86 -2.77 -6.42 -5.12
N ASP A 87 -2.33 -6.32 -3.90
CA ASP A 87 -1.46 -7.31 -3.24
C ASP A 87 -2.10 -7.97 -2.01
N ILE A 88 -3.43 -7.98 -1.98
CA ILE A 88 -4.25 -8.57 -0.91
C ILE A 88 -3.94 -10.05 -0.64
N TRP A 89 -3.45 -10.78 -1.64
CA TRP A 89 -3.16 -12.22 -1.55
C TRP A 89 -1.70 -12.52 -1.20
N CYS A 90 -1.02 -11.58 -0.53
CA CYS A 90 0.23 -11.86 0.14
C CYS A 90 -0.02 -12.81 1.32
N GLY A 91 0.67 -13.93 1.32
CA GLY A 91 0.65 -14.92 2.39
C GLY A 91 1.64 -14.61 3.51
N ASP A 92 2.51 -15.55 3.85
CA ASP A 92 3.54 -15.42 4.86
C ASP A 92 4.97 -15.32 4.30
N TYR A 93 5.13 -15.42 2.99
CA TYR A 93 6.43 -15.40 2.32
C TYR A 93 7.24 -14.14 2.67
N LEU A 94 6.63 -12.97 2.58
CA LEU A 94 7.33 -11.71 2.88
C LEU A 94 7.78 -11.64 4.35
N THR A 95 6.97 -12.14 5.27
CA THR A 95 7.33 -12.21 6.69
C THR A 95 8.48 -13.18 6.91
N ARG A 96 8.42 -14.38 6.32
CA ARG A 96 9.39 -15.45 6.56
C ARG A 96 10.73 -15.21 5.86
N GLU A 97 10.69 -14.70 4.63
CA GLU A 97 11.87 -14.55 3.79
C GLU A 97 12.48 -13.13 3.83
N CYS A 98 11.65 -12.11 4.09
CA CYS A 98 12.11 -10.72 4.10
C CYS A 98 12.05 -10.06 5.49
N GLY A 99 11.56 -10.75 6.52
CA GLY A 99 11.50 -10.21 7.88
C GLY A 99 10.49 -9.06 8.06
N VAL A 100 9.53 -8.89 7.16
CA VAL A 100 8.55 -7.80 7.26
C VAL A 100 7.41 -8.15 8.22
N ILE A 101 6.84 -7.13 8.85
CA ILE A 101 5.68 -7.22 9.71
C ILE A 101 4.44 -6.96 8.86
N MET A 102 3.63 -8.00 8.60
CA MET A 102 2.45 -7.91 7.75
C MET A 102 1.23 -7.38 8.49
N HIS A 103 0.51 -6.44 7.84
CA HIS A 103 -0.76 -5.91 8.31
C HIS A 103 -1.84 -6.11 7.23
N ARG A 104 -2.92 -6.81 7.58
CA ARG A 104 -4.07 -7.05 6.69
C ARG A 104 -5.26 -6.15 7.01
N GLU A 105 -5.20 -5.47 8.14
CA GLU A 105 -6.22 -4.56 8.66
C GLU A 105 -5.56 -3.22 9.01
N PRO A 106 -6.34 -2.14 9.15
CA PRO A 106 -5.84 -0.87 9.65
C PRO A 106 -5.14 -1.02 11.00
N LEU A 107 -4.07 -0.28 11.20
CA LEU A 107 -3.28 -0.27 12.42
C LEU A 107 -3.41 1.07 13.14
N THR A 108 -3.81 1.03 14.40
CA THR A 108 -3.62 2.17 15.33
C THR A 108 -2.39 1.91 16.18
N THR A 109 -1.44 2.83 16.19
CA THR A 109 -0.16 2.68 16.90
C THR A 109 0.38 4.01 17.37
N GLU A 110 1.17 3.98 18.44
CA GLU A 110 1.90 5.14 18.92
C GLU A 110 3.30 5.20 18.29
N ILE A 111 3.66 6.35 17.74
CA ILE A 111 5.00 6.65 17.23
C ILE A 111 5.47 7.95 17.89
N TYR A 112 6.53 7.87 18.69
CA TYR A 112 7.13 9.00 19.40
C TYR A 112 6.13 9.86 20.18
N GLY A 113 5.20 9.22 20.91
CA GLY A 113 4.19 9.89 21.72
C GLY A 113 3.02 10.51 20.95
N LYS A 114 2.85 10.13 19.68
CA LYS A 114 1.71 10.51 18.84
C LYS A 114 0.96 9.29 18.36
N GLU A 115 -0.36 9.37 18.36
CA GLU A 115 -1.24 8.31 17.88
C GLU A 115 -1.43 8.39 16.38
N PHE A 116 -1.17 7.28 15.68
CA PHE A 116 -1.32 7.11 14.24
C PHE A 116 -2.41 6.10 13.91
N TYR A 117 -3.19 6.40 12.88
CA TYR A 117 -4.06 5.45 12.21
C TYR A 117 -3.53 5.24 10.78
N LEU A 118 -3.07 4.03 10.49
CA LEU A 118 -2.40 3.66 9.26
C LEU A 118 -3.24 2.62 8.51
N ALA A 119 -3.50 2.85 7.24
CA ALA A 119 -4.23 1.92 6.38
C ALA A 119 -3.89 2.14 4.91
N HIS A 120 -4.14 1.13 4.06
CA HIS A 120 -4.08 1.37 2.62
C HIS A 120 -5.15 2.36 2.17
N GLY A 121 -6.39 2.18 2.63
CA GLY A 121 -7.48 3.10 2.32
C GLY A 121 -8.61 2.45 1.51
N ASP A 122 -8.37 1.30 0.89
CA ASP A 122 -9.37 0.57 0.13
C ASP A 122 -10.53 0.11 1.03
N GLY A 123 -11.75 0.37 0.59
CA GLY A 123 -12.97 0.02 1.34
C GLY A 123 -13.31 0.93 2.52
N LEU A 124 -12.43 1.86 2.92
CA LEU A 124 -12.70 2.85 3.96
C LEU A 124 -13.55 4.00 3.39
N GLY A 125 -14.81 4.08 3.80
CA GLY A 125 -15.70 5.17 3.36
C GLY A 125 -16.06 5.17 1.87
N ASP A 126 -15.52 4.28 1.05
CA ASP A 126 -15.75 4.22 -0.39
C ASP A 126 -17.26 4.06 -0.70
N PRO A 127 -17.86 4.94 -1.49
CA PRO A 127 -19.28 4.85 -1.85
C PRO A 127 -19.57 3.79 -2.91
N ASP A 128 -18.56 3.27 -3.65
CA ASP A 128 -18.76 2.32 -4.74
C ASP A 128 -19.13 0.92 -4.23
N LYS A 129 -20.41 0.59 -4.35
CA LYS A 129 -20.95 -0.74 -3.95
C LYS A 129 -20.36 -1.88 -4.79
N LYS A 130 -20.01 -1.63 -6.06
CA LYS A 130 -19.40 -2.65 -6.94
C LYS A 130 -17.98 -2.96 -6.48
N PHE A 131 -17.22 -1.94 -6.14
CA PHE A 131 -15.88 -2.11 -5.59
C PHE A 131 -15.93 -2.88 -4.25
N LYS A 132 -16.84 -2.52 -3.35
CA LYS A 132 -17.03 -3.25 -2.07
C LYS A 132 -17.38 -4.72 -2.28
N PHE A 133 -18.26 -5.02 -3.23
CA PHE A 133 -18.61 -6.40 -3.56
C PHE A 133 -17.40 -7.16 -4.12
N LEU A 134 -16.66 -6.56 -5.05
CA LEU A 134 -15.44 -7.16 -5.63
C LEU A 134 -14.37 -7.40 -4.55
N ARG A 135 -14.17 -6.42 -3.67
CA ARG A 135 -13.27 -6.55 -2.52
C ARG A 135 -13.66 -7.73 -1.63
N SER A 136 -14.96 -7.85 -1.30
CA SER A 136 -15.48 -8.97 -0.52
C SER A 136 -15.21 -10.32 -1.19
N MET A 137 -15.32 -10.41 -2.53
CA MET A 137 -14.96 -11.63 -3.28
C MET A 137 -13.47 -11.95 -3.12
N PHE A 138 -12.59 -10.97 -3.21
CA PHE A 138 -11.15 -11.19 -3.07
C PHE A 138 -10.72 -11.58 -1.64
N HIS A 139 -11.47 -11.17 -0.63
CA HIS A 139 -11.27 -11.62 0.76
C HIS A 139 -11.83 -13.01 1.04
N SER A 140 -12.60 -13.61 0.12
CA SER A 140 -13.17 -14.95 0.32
C SER A 140 -12.10 -16.04 0.24
N GLU A 141 -11.84 -16.72 1.34
CA GLU A 141 -10.89 -17.85 1.41
C GLU A 141 -11.27 -18.98 0.43
N PHE A 142 -12.57 -19.21 0.23
CA PHE A 142 -13.07 -20.18 -0.75
C PHE A 142 -12.65 -19.81 -2.17
N LEU A 143 -12.85 -18.54 -2.58
CA LEU A 143 -12.46 -18.08 -3.91
C LEU A 143 -10.94 -18.04 -4.08
N GLN A 144 -10.19 -17.71 -3.05
CA GLN A 144 -8.73 -17.81 -3.05
C GLN A 144 -8.27 -19.25 -3.24
N THR A 145 -8.88 -20.19 -2.54
CA THR A 145 -8.58 -21.63 -2.69
C THR A 145 -8.90 -22.11 -4.10
N LEU A 146 -10.05 -21.73 -4.65
CA LEU A 146 -10.42 -22.06 -6.03
C LEU A 146 -9.43 -21.45 -7.04
N PHE A 147 -9.03 -20.20 -6.84
CA PHE A 147 -8.02 -19.54 -7.68
C PHE A 147 -6.66 -20.25 -7.59
N SER A 148 -6.29 -20.78 -6.42
CA SER A 148 -5.05 -21.55 -6.23
C SER A 148 -5.00 -22.85 -7.04
N ALA A 149 -6.15 -23.42 -7.39
CA ALA A 149 -6.24 -24.61 -8.22
C ALA A 149 -5.93 -24.33 -9.70
N ILE A 150 -5.94 -23.07 -10.13
CA ILE A 150 -5.56 -22.68 -11.48
C ILE A 150 -4.04 -22.74 -11.58
N HIS A 151 -3.53 -23.29 -12.69
CA HIS A 151 -2.08 -23.34 -12.92
C HIS A 151 -1.45 -21.95 -12.78
N PRO A 152 -0.34 -21.75 -12.01
CA PRO A 152 0.26 -20.44 -11.72
C PRO A 152 0.50 -19.54 -12.94
N ARG A 153 0.83 -20.15 -14.10
CA ARG A 153 1.00 -19.40 -15.36
C ARG A 153 -0.28 -18.65 -15.75
N TRP A 154 -1.44 -19.30 -15.64
CA TRP A 154 -2.70 -18.72 -16.08
C TRP A 154 -3.30 -17.77 -15.05
N SER A 155 -3.21 -18.12 -13.76
CA SER A 155 -3.70 -17.26 -12.70
C SER A 155 -2.90 -15.94 -12.61
N MET A 156 -1.57 -15.99 -12.74
CA MET A 156 -0.74 -14.80 -12.82
C MET A 156 -1.04 -13.96 -14.07
N GLU A 157 -1.25 -14.62 -15.23
CA GLU A 157 -1.61 -13.90 -16.47
C GLU A 157 -2.98 -13.19 -16.34
N LEU A 158 -3.97 -13.88 -15.77
CA LEU A 158 -5.30 -13.32 -15.50
C LEU A 158 -5.21 -12.12 -14.54
N GLY A 159 -4.51 -12.27 -13.41
CA GLY A 159 -4.35 -11.20 -12.41
C GLY A 159 -3.65 -9.97 -12.96
N LEU A 160 -2.51 -10.14 -13.63
CA LEU A 160 -1.75 -9.04 -14.23
C LEU A 160 -2.52 -8.33 -15.36
N ASN A 161 -3.26 -9.07 -16.17
CA ASN A 161 -4.08 -8.46 -17.22
C ASN A 161 -5.29 -7.72 -16.63
N TRP A 162 -5.88 -8.27 -15.57
CA TRP A 162 -6.97 -7.60 -14.87
C TRP A 162 -6.49 -6.28 -14.21
N ALA A 163 -5.34 -6.31 -13.51
CA ALA A 163 -4.72 -5.13 -12.93
C ALA A 163 -4.42 -4.07 -14.01
N LYS A 164 -3.80 -4.49 -15.14
CA LYS A 164 -3.57 -3.61 -16.30
C LYS A 164 -4.87 -2.97 -16.81
N HIS A 165 -5.92 -3.77 -17.01
CA HIS A 165 -7.19 -3.27 -17.51
C HIS A 165 -7.87 -2.30 -16.54
N SER A 166 -7.84 -2.58 -15.24
CA SER A 166 -8.34 -1.69 -14.19
C SER A 166 -7.63 -0.34 -14.23
N ARG A 167 -6.30 -0.36 -14.38
CA ARG A 167 -5.48 0.84 -14.46
C ARG A 167 -5.75 1.66 -15.74
N LEU A 168 -5.81 1.00 -16.89
CA LEU A 168 -6.10 1.68 -18.16
C LEU A 168 -7.48 2.33 -18.17
N LYS A 169 -8.47 1.76 -17.51
CA LYS A 169 -9.79 2.39 -17.33
C LYS A 169 -9.74 3.66 -16.46
N ARG A 170 -8.83 3.70 -15.49
CA ARG A 170 -8.60 4.90 -14.67
C ARG A 170 -7.86 5.98 -15.47
N VAL A 171 -7.07 5.56 -16.47
CA VAL A 171 -6.20 6.42 -17.32
C VAL A 171 -6.95 6.90 -18.58
N ASP A 172 -8.27 7.03 -18.60
CA ASP A 172 -8.92 7.81 -19.69
C ASP A 172 -8.45 9.29 -19.66
N GLY A 173 -7.11 9.48 -19.52
CA GLY A 173 -6.37 10.74 -19.65
C GLY A 173 -6.49 11.69 -18.46
N LYS A 174 -7.07 11.29 -17.33
CA LYS A 174 -7.10 12.11 -16.12
C LYS A 174 -6.46 11.35 -14.96
N GLU A 175 -5.40 11.92 -14.43
CA GLU A 175 -4.91 11.54 -13.10
C GLU A 175 -6.06 11.69 -12.10
N PRO A 176 -6.10 10.85 -11.03
CA PRO A 176 -7.10 11.01 -9.99
C PRO A 176 -6.93 12.37 -9.34
N ASP A 177 -7.88 13.28 -9.60
CA ASP A 177 -7.88 14.61 -9.02
C ASP A 177 -8.43 14.57 -7.59
N TYR A 178 -7.90 15.43 -6.75
CA TYR A 178 -8.50 15.72 -5.47
C TYR A 178 -9.89 16.36 -5.67
N MET A 179 -10.91 15.67 -5.19
CA MET A 179 -12.30 16.08 -5.41
C MET A 179 -12.79 17.18 -4.45
N GLY A 180 -11.95 17.62 -3.53
CA GLY A 180 -12.31 18.55 -2.47
C GLY A 180 -12.67 17.82 -1.16
N GLU A 181 -12.48 18.53 -0.06
CA GLU A 181 -12.62 18.01 1.30
C GLU A 181 -13.99 17.38 1.59
N ASP A 182 -15.04 17.91 0.94
CA ASP A 182 -16.42 17.46 1.12
C ASP A 182 -16.80 16.24 0.24
N LYS A 183 -15.90 15.81 -0.64
CA LYS A 183 -16.15 14.71 -1.58
C LYS A 183 -15.10 13.61 -1.51
N GLU A 184 -13.91 13.89 -0.96
CA GLU A 184 -12.85 12.89 -0.82
C GLU A 184 -13.24 11.90 0.28
N PHE A 185 -13.56 10.67 -0.12
CA PHE A 185 -14.14 9.68 0.79
C PHE A 185 -13.23 9.30 1.96
N LEU A 186 -11.89 9.30 1.78
CA LEU A 186 -10.96 9.08 2.89
C LEU A 186 -10.95 10.21 3.90
N VAL A 187 -11.11 11.46 3.42
CA VAL A 187 -11.25 12.62 4.32
C VAL A 187 -12.56 12.55 5.10
N LEU A 188 -13.66 12.22 4.42
CA LEU A 188 -14.98 12.06 5.06
C LEU A 188 -14.96 10.92 6.09
N TYR A 189 -14.37 9.77 5.73
CA TYR A 189 -14.18 8.66 6.65
C TYR A 189 -13.38 9.08 7.89
N THR A 190 -12.26 9.77 7.67
CA THR A 190 -11.39 10.24 8.76
C THR A 190 -12.12 11.18 9.70
N LYS A 191 -12.88 12.14 9.17
CA LYS A 191 -13.68 13.06 9.99
C LYS A 191 -14.70 12.32 10.86
N GLU A 192 -15.34 11.29 10.31
CA GLU A 192 -16.31 10.48 11.05
C GLU A 192 -15.61 9.63 12.12
N TYR A 193 -14.51 8.97 11.75
CA TYR A 193 -13.73 8.13 12.65
C TYR A 193 -13.15 8.94 13.83
N LEU A 194 -12.69 10.16 13.57
CA LEU A 194 -12.13 11.06 14.58
C LEU A 194 -13.13 11.44 15.68
N LYS A 195 -14.44 11.47 15.39
CA LYS A 195 -15.47 11.76 16.40
C LYS A 195 -15.47 10.74 17.54
N SER A 196 -15.20 9.48 17.24
CA SER A 196 -15.14 8.39 18.23
C SER A 196 -13.70 8.12 18.72
N HIS A 197 -12.69 8.61 18.03
CA HIS A 197 -11.27 8.41 18.34
C HIS A 197 -10.50 9.74 18.37
N PRO A 198 -10.83 10.68 19.27
CA PRO A 198 -10.29 12.04 19.25
C PRO A 198 -8.79 12.14 19.59
N ASN A 199 -8.18 11.05 20.07
CA ASN A 199 -6.78 11.01 20.45
C ASN A 199 -5.84 10.80 19.26
N ILE A 200 -6.34 10.38 18.09
CA ILE A 200 -5.51 10.12 16.92
C ILE A 200 -5.01 11.44 16.34
N ASN A 201 -3.70 11.53 16.17
CA ASN A 201 -3.03 12.73 15.65
C ASN A 201 -2.82 12.67 14.14
N TYR A 202 -2.50 11.49 13.60
CA TYR A 202 -2.13 11.32 12.21
C TYR A 202 -2.89 10.16 11.57
N PHE A 203 -3.54 10.42 10.46
CA PHE A 203 -4.15 9.43 9.58
C PHE A 203 -3.36 9.40 8.30
N ILE A 204 -2.81 8.24 7.93
CA ILE A 204 -1.99 8.11 6.72
C ILE A 204 -2.54 7.00 5.85
N TYR A 205 -2.80 7.33 4.57
CA TYR A 205 -3.41 6.45 3.57
C TYR A 205 -2.65 6.44 2.25
N GLY A 206 -2.80 5.38 1.48
CA GLY A 206 -2.48 5.27 0.07
C GLY A 206 -3.72 5.27 -0.83
N HIS A 207 -3.78 4.33 -1.79
CA HIS A 207 -4.92 3.96 -2.61
C HIS A 207 -5.43 5.00 -3.62
N ARG A 208 -5.45 6.27 -3.25
CA ARG A 208 -6.05 7.32 -4.07
C ARG A 208 -5.11 7.87 -5.15
N HIS A 209 -3.82 7.61 -5.05
CA HIS A 209 -2.80 8.16 -5.95
C HIS A 209 -2.84 9.69 -6.06
N ILE A 210 -3.25 10.38 -5.01
CA ILE A 210 -3.22 11.84 -4.89
C ILE A 210 -2.35 12.24 -3.71
N GLU A 211 -1.66 13.35 -3.82
CA GLU A 211 -0.95 13.93 -2.69
C GLU A 211 -1.89 14.88 -1.94
N LEU A 212 -2.19 14.55 -0.69
CA LEU A 212 -2.98 15.39 0.19
C LEU A 212 -2.38 15.41 1.58
N ASP A 213 -2.26 16.61 2.14
CA ASP A 213 -1.89 16.84 3.54
C ASP A 213 -2.80 17.91 4.12
N LEU A 214 -3.75 17.49 4.96
CA LEU A 214 -4.83 18.36 5.44
C LEU A 214 -4.95 18.29 6.95
N MET A 215 -4.98 19.43 7.61
CA MET A 215 -5.35 19.55 9.03
C MET A 215 -6.86 19.44 9.19
N LEU A 216 -7.32 18.48 9.97
CA LEU A 216 -8.74 18.29 10.29
C LEU A 216 -9.14 19.00 11.59
N SER A 217 -8.19 19.19 12.49
CA SER A 217 -8.35 19.92 13.75
C SER A 217 -7.01 20.49 14.19
N ALA A 218 -6.94 21.15 15.34
CA ALA A 218 -5.68 21.65 15.90
C ALA A 218 -4.65 20.52 16.18
N THR A 219 -5.10 19.28 16.34
CA THR A 219 -4.26 18.13 16.74
C THR A 219 -4.30 16.96 15.79
N ALA A 220 -5.21 16.94 14.83
CA ALA A 220 -5.40 15.82 13.91
C ALA A 220 -5.16 16.23 12.45
N ARG A 221 -4.40 15.38 11.74
CA ARG A 221 -4.01 15.56 10.34
C ARG A 221 -4.32 14.29 9.54
N VAL A 222 -4.77 14.46 8.30
CA VAL A 222 -4.87 13.37 7.32
C VAL A 222 -3.89 13.60 6.19
N THR A 223 -3.14 12.54 5.84
CA THR A 223 -2.19 12.53 4.73
C THR A 223 -2.56 11.38 3.79
N ILE A 224 -2.68 11.65 2.50
CA ILE A 224 -2.79 10.65 1.45
C ILE A 224 -1.48 10.71 0.66
N LEU A 225 -0.84 9.54 0.54
CA LEU A 225 0.55 9.42 0.06
C LEU A 225 0.59 9.34 -1.45
N GLY A 226 0.32 10.16 -2.31
CA GLY A 226 0.49 10.03 -3.75
C GLY A 226 0.73 8.59 -4.26
N ASP A 227 1.76 8.43 -5.07
CA ASP A 227 2.21 7.10 -5.55
C ASP A 227 3.72 7.07 -5.83
N TRP A 228 4.23 5.86 -6.13
CA TRP A 228 5.61 5.64 -6.60
C TRP A 228 5.67 5.38 -8.10
N ILE A 229 4.72 5.91 -8.86
CA ILE A 229 4.63 5.84 -10.33
C ILE A 229 4.96 7.20 -10.93
N ASN A 230 4.22 8.23 -10.51
CA ASN A 230 4.31 9.60 -11.04
C ASN A 230 4.90 10.58 -10.01
N TYR A 231 4.44 10.52 -8.75
CA TYR A 231 4.81 11.48 -7.71
C TYR A 231 6.10 11.11 -6.97
N PHE A 232 6.36 9.80 -6.77
CA PHE A 232 7.48 9.28 -5.98
C PHE A 232 7.52 9.85 -4.56
N SER A 233 6.35 10.08 -4.02
CA SER A 233 6.13 10.76 -2.75
C SER A 233 6.19 9.82 -1.54
N TYR A 234 6.49 10.39 -0.43
CA TYR A 234 6.55 9.71 0.87
C TYR A 234 6.30 10.71 2.00
N ALA A 235 5.84 10.22 3.17
CA ALA A 235 5.80 11.01 4.38
C ALA A 235 6.93 10.61 5.34
N VAL A 236 7.35 11.55 6.18
CA VAL A 236 8.38 11.35 7.20
C VAL A 236 7.90 11.90 8.52
N PHE A 237 8.07 11.12 9.58
CA PHE A 237 7.88 11.56 10.96
C PHE A 237 9.20 11.43 11.74
N ALA A 238 9.59 12.51 12.43
CA ALA A 238 10.88 12.64 13.11
C ALA A 238 10.71 13.20 14.53
#